data_c6d82481018d5bb86d8b4a59c58c37ba
#
_entry.id   c6d82481018d5bb86d8b4a59c58c37ba
#
_cell.length_a   1.000
_cell.length_b   1.000
_cell.length_c   1.000
_cell.angle_alpha   90.00
_cell.angle_beta   90.00
_cell.angle_gamma   90.00
#
_symmetry.space_group_name_H-M   'P 1'
#
loop_
_entity.id
_entity.type
_entity.pdbx_description
1 polymer ?
#
loop_
_entity_poly.entity_id
_entity_poly.type
_entity_poly.pdbx_seq_one_letter_code
_entity_poly.pdbx_strand_id
1 'polypeptide(L)'
;MTIGWGGVGVIWGKNVAYVFVRDSRYTKELMDKGDFFSIAFLNEEYRDALKYCGAHSGREGDKFKASGLTLAAKHGIPYPDEANLVFLCQKMAAVPITEEHFTMPEIKEKWYKDEDYHTMYIAEIIEVLSR
;
A
#
# COMPACT_ATOMS: atom_id res chain seq x y z
N MET A 1 -1.73 3.72 5.18
CA MET A 1 -1.85 4.77 4.15
C MET A 1 -2.82 4.33 3.08
N THR A 2 -3.30 5.25 2.28
CA THR A 2 -4.10 4.93 1.10
C THR A 2 -3.20 4.84 -0.13
N ILE A 3 -3.59 4.00 -1.08
CA ILE A 3 -2.92 3.88 -2.38
C ILE A 3 -3.94 4.06 -3.49
N GLY A 4 -3.49 4.63 -4.62
CA GLY A 4 -4.32 4.79 -5.81
C GLY A 4 -3.74 4.10 -7.04
N TRP A 5 -2.51 3.62 -6.95
CA TRP A 5 -1.79 2.97 -8.05
C TRP A 5 -1.42 1.55 -7.68
N GLY A 6 -1.58 0.66 -8.64
CA GLY A 6 -1.26 -0.74 -8.46
C GLY A 6 -2.22 -1.64 -9.21
N GLY A 7 -2.15 -2.91 -8.92
CA GLY A 7 -3.01 -3.89 -9.56
C GLY A 7 -2.70 -5.30 -9.09
N VAL A 8 -3.30 -6.24 -9.80
CA VAL A 8 -3.09 -7.67 -9.58
C VAL A 8 -2.68 -8.33 -10.89
N GLY A 9 -1.96 -9.43 -10.80
CA GLY A 9 -1.53 -10.16 -11.97
C GLY A 9 -0.82 -11.45 -11.61
N VAL A 10 -0.03 -11.93 -12.54
CA VAL A 10 0.73 -13.17 -12.37
C VAL A 10 2.20 -12.88 -12.71
N ILE A 11 3.09 -13.26 -11.81
CA ILE A 11 4.52 -13.24 -12.06
C ILE A 11 5.18 -14.34 -11.21
N TRP A 12 6.24 -14.95 -11.72
CA TRP A 12 6.96 -16.06 -11.06
C TRP A 12 6.04 -17.23 -10.70
N GLY A 13 5.01 -17.48 -11.56
CA GLY A 13 4.05 -18.55 -11.36
C GLY A 13 3.10 -18.35 -10.19
N LYS A 14 2.95 -17.12 -9.68
CA LYS A 14 2.12 -16.82 -8.51
C LYS A 14 1.15 -15.69 -8.80
N ASN A 15 0.02 -15.72 -8.10
CA ASN A 15 -0.92 -14.60 -8.10
C ASN A 15 -0.36 -13.49 -7.20
N VAL A 16 -0.16 -12.32 -7.77
CA VAL A 16 0.48 -11.21 -7.07
C VAL A 16 -0.38 -9.97 -7.08
N ALA A 17 -0.15 -9.13 -6.07
CA ALA A 17 -0.53 -7.73 -6.07
C ALA A 17 0.73 -6.87 -6.15
N TYR A 18 0.65 -5.73 -6.84
CA TYR A 18 1.74 -4.76 -6.84
C TYR A 18 1.20 -3.40 -6.44
N VAL A 19 1.96 -2.73 -5.61
CA VAL A 19 1.60 -1.42 -5.04
C VAL A 19 2.78 -0.47 -5.13
N PHE A 20 2.48 0.83 -5.19
CA PHE A 20 3.48 1.88 -5.28
C PHE A 20 3.43 2.73 -4.02
N VAL A 21 4.57 2.87 -3.37
CA VAL A 21 4.68 3.65 -2.13
C VAL A 21 5.77 4.71 -2.32
N ARG A 22 5.43 5.99 -2.07
CA ARG A 22 6.43 7.07 -2.14
C ARG A 22 7.50 6.84 -1.08
N ASP A 23 8.74 7.14 -1.47
CA ASP A 23 9.89 6.88 -0.61
C ASP A 23 9.84 7.68 0.69
N SER A 24 9.18 8.84 0.70
CA SER A 24 9.02 9.67 1.90
C SER A 24 7.96 9.18 2.90
N ARG A 25 7.11 8.23 2.50
CA ARG A 25 6.03 7.75 3.38
C ARG A 25 6.57 6.87 4.49
N TYR A 26 6.03 7.05 5.69
CA TYR A 26 6.36 6.20 6.83
C TYR A 26 6.08 4.71 6.55
N THR A 27 5.02 4.43 5.78
CA THR A 27 4.67 3.08 5.37
C THR A 27 5.83 2.36 4.68
N LYS A 28 6.65 3.08 3.90
CA LYS A 28 7.81 2.49 3.25
C LYS A 28 8.80 1.91 4.27
N GLU A 29 9.06 2.62 5.35
CA GLU A 29 9.95 2.11 6.40
C GLU A 29 9.42 0.81 6.99
N LEU A 30 8.10 0.73 7.22
CA LEU A 30 7.46 -0.46 7.75
C LEU A 30 7.49 -1.62 6.76
N MET A 31 7.22 -1.35 5.49
CA MET A 31 7.24 -2.36 4.44
C MET A 31 8.64 -2.90 4.17
N ASP A 32 9.65 -2.06 4.28
CA ASP A 32 11.04 -2.50 4.08
C ASP A 32 11.53 -3.41 5.23
N LYS A 33 11.01 -3.22 6.42
CA LYS A 33 11.35 -4.04 7.59
C LYS A 33 10.54 -5.32 7.68
N GLY A 34 9.31 -5.31 7.17
CA GLY A 34 8.38 -6.44 7.28
C GLY A 34 8.37 -7.32 6.04
N ASP A 35 7.91 -8.55 6.21
CA ASP A 35 7.75 -9.51 5.11
C ASP A 35 6.32 -9.58 4.60
N PHE A 36 5.36 -9.10 5.38
CA PHE A 36 3.94 -9.22 5.09
C PHE A 36 3.25 -7.87 5.19
N PHE A 37 2.19 -7.70 4.41
CA PHE A 37 1.29 -6.55 4.50
C PHE A 37 -0.09 -6.92 3.97
N SER A 38 -1.05 -6.05 4.19
CA SER A 38 -2.40 -6.22 3.66
C SER A 38 -2.78 -5.08 2.72
N ILE A 39 -3.66 -5.39 1.78
CA ILE A 39 -4.34 -4.41 0.94
C ILE A 39 -5.82 -4.55 1.24
N ALA A 40 -6.44 -3.48 1.71
CA ALA A 40 -7.82 -3.48 2.15
C ALA A 40 -8.68 -2.59 1.28
N PHE A 41 -9.86 -3.08 0.93
CA PHE A 41 -10.86 -2.36 0.15
C PHE A 41 -12.06 -2.09 1.04
N LEU A 42 -12.40 -0.82 1.20
CA LEU A 42 -13.50 -0.38 2.04
C LEU A 42 -14.60 0.25 1.20
N ASN A 43 -15.84 0.13 1.67
CA ASN A 43 -16.99 0.75 1.02
C ASN A 43 -16.94 2.27 1.15
N GLU A 44 -17.75 2.94 0.34
CA GLU A 44 -17.76 4.40 0.26
C GLU A 44 -18.08 5.10 1.59
N GLU A 45 -18.84 4.45 2.47
CA GLU A 45 -19.14 4.99 3.80
C GLU A 45 -17.88 5.27 4.64
N TYR A 46 -16.74 4.64 4.29
CA TYR A 46 -15.45 4.85 4.96
C TYR A 46 -14.54 5.82 4.20
N ARG A 47 -15.06 6.57 3.25
CA ARG A 47 -14.27 7.50 2.45
C ARG A 47 -13.50 8.52 3.30
N ASP A 48 -14.15 9.05 4.34
CA ASP A 48 -13.50 10.03 5.22
C ASP A 48 -12.34 9.41 6.01
N ALA A 49 -12.52 8.16 6.45
CA ALA A 49 -11.44 7.42 7.11
C ALA A 49 -10.25 7.20 6.16
N LEU A 50 -10.52 6.86 4.90
CA LEU A 50 -9.47 6.69 3.89
C LEU A 50 -8.76 8.01 3.59
N LYS A 51 -9.48 9.11 3.50
CA LYS A 51 -8.89 10.45 3.32
C LYS A 51 -7.97 10.80 4.49
N TYR A 52 -8.41 10.53 5.70
CA TYR A 52 -7.59 10.78 6.89
C TYR A 52 -6.29 9.96 6.82
N CYS A 53 -6.39 8.67 6.54
CA CYS A 53 -5.22 7.80 6.45
C CYS A 53 -4.25 8.20 5.34
N GLY A 54 -4.76 8.77 4.25
CA GLY A 54 -3.93 9.26 3.15
C GLY A 54 -3.26 10.60 3.46
N ALA A 55 -3.89 11.44 4.29
CA ALA A 55 -3.42 12.79 4.59
C ALA A 55 -2.48 12.87 5.80
N HIS A 56 -2.47 11.85 6.66
CA HIS A 56 -1.69 11.87 7.91
C HIS A 56 -0.64 10.76 7.92
N SER A 57 0.46 11.01 8.62
CA SER A 57 1.53 10.02 8.80
C SER A 57 1.29 9.19 10.05
N GLY A 58 1.65 7.91 10.00
CA GLY A 58 1.70 7.06 11.20
C GLY A 58 2.70 7.55 12.24
N ARG A 59 3.64 8.42 11.86
CA ARG A 59 4.53 9.10 12.81
C ARG A 59 3.80 10.08 13.71
N GLU A 60 2.63 10.58 13.29
CA GLU A 60 1.84 11.56 14.04
C GLU A 60 0.97 10.92 15.13
N GLY A 61 0.74 9.61 15.05
CA GLY A 61 -0.08 8.89 16.00
C GLY A 61 -0.81 7.69 15.40
N ASP A 62 -1.75 7.15 16.18
CA ASP A 62 -2.56 5.99 15.79
C ASP A 62 -3.66 6.40 14.82
N LYS A 63 -3.47 6.09 13.54
CA LYS A 63 -4.43 6.43 12.49
C LYS A 63 -5.70 5.59 12.53
N PHE A 64 -5.63 4.36 13.02
CA PHE A 64 -6.85 3.53 13.21
C PHE A 64 -7.77 4.20 14.20
N LYS A 65 -7.25 4.57 15.35
CA LYS A 65 -8.02 5.25 16.40
C LYS A 65 -8.59 6.57 15.90
N ALA A 66 -7.76 7.39 15.27
CA ALA A 66 -8.15 8.72 14.80
C ALA A 66 -9.17 8.68 13.66
N SER A 67 -9.10 7.68 12.78
CA SER A 67 -10.01 7.52 11.64
C SER A 67 -11.29 6.77 11.98
N GLY A 68 -11.37 6.17 13.18
CA GLY A 68 -12.52 5.37 13.60
C GLY A 68 -12.52 3.94 13.06
N LEU A 69 -11.42 3.51 12.44
CA LEU A 69 -11.28 2.13 11.97
C LEU A 69 -10.82 1.22 13.10
N THR A 70 -11.22 -0.05 13.03
CA THR A 70 -10.87 -1.07 14.02
C THR A 70 -9.76 -1.95 13.47
N LEU A 71 -8.70 -2.12 14.25
CA LEU A 71 -7.60 -2.98 13.88
C LEU A 71 -7.99 -4.45 14.07
N ALA A 72 -7.88 -5.23 13.01
CA ALA A 72 -7.96 -6.69 13.04
C ALA A 72 -6.65 -7.28 12.54
N ALA A 73 -6.47 -8.57 12.72
CA ALA A 73 -5.28 -9.27 12.22
C ALA A 73 -5.61 -10.73 11.92
N LYS A 74 -4.92 -11.30 10.92
CA LYS A 74 -4.93 -12.72 10.63
C LYS A 74 -3.52 -13.15 10.25
N HIS A 75 -3.05 -14.25 10.80
CA HIS A 75 -1.66 -14.70 10.63
C HIS A 75 -0.63 -13.61 11.01
N GLY A 76 -0.97 -12.75 11.96
CA GLY A 76 -0.12 -11.65 12.35
C GLY A 76 -0.12 -10.45 11.38
N ILE A 77 -0.93 -10.50 10.32
CA ILE A 77 -1.01 -9.42 9.32
C ILE A 77 -2.19 -8.50 9.67
N PRO A 78 -1.92 -7.21 9.98
CA PRO A 78 -2.98 -6.28 10.37
C PRO A 78 -3.80 -5.79 9.17
N TYR A 79 -5.07 -5.53 9.39
CA TYR A 79 -5.96 -4.90 8.42
C TYR A 79 -7.13 -4.22 9.14
N PRO A 80 -7.83 -3.28 8.47
CA PRO A 80 -9.04 -2.70 9.05
C PRO A 80 -10.21 -3.69 8.99
N ASP A 81 -10.83 -3.92 10.15
CA ASP A 81 -11.95 -4.88 10.27
C ASP A 81 -13.15 -4.49 9.39
N GLU A 82 -13.32 -3.21 9.12
CA GLU A 82 -14.40 -2.67 8.30
C GLU A 82 -14.25 -2.98 6.80
N ALA A 83 -13.10 -3.50 6.37
CA ALA A 83 -12.88 -3.82 4.97
C ALA A 83 -13.83 -4.92 4.48
N ASN A 84 -14.36 -4.75 3.28
CA ASN A 84 -15.18 -5.78 2.64
C ASN A 84 -14.34 -6.80 1.85
N LEU A 85 -13.11 -6.43 1.50
CA LEU A 85 -12.16 -7.30 0.82
C LEU A 85 -10.76 -6.98 1.32
N VAL A 86 -9.97 -8.01 1.63
CA VAL A 86 -8.59 -7.85 2.07
C VAL A 86 -7.72 -8.88 1.37
N PHE A 87 -6.62 -8.43 0.78
CA PHE A 87 -5.54 -9.31 0.32
C PHE A 87 -4.47 -9.36 1.40
N LEU A 88 -4.19 -10.55 1.90
CA LEU A 88 -3.03 -10.77 2.76
C LEU A 88 -1.85 -11.13 1.86
N CYS A 89 -0.76 -10.38 1.96
CA CYS A 89 0.32 -10.43 0.99
C CYS A 89 1.66 -10.72 1.66
N GLN A 90 2.47 -11.52 0.97
CA GLN A 90 3.87 -11.76 1.33
C GLN A 90 4.77 -11.05 0.34
N LYS A 91 5.60 -10.14 0.81
CA LYS A 91 6.51 -9.37 -0.02
C LYS A 91 7.51 -10.29 -0.72
N MET A 92 7.66 -10.11 -2.03
CA MET A 92 8.59 -10.89 -2.86
C MET A 92 9.69 -10.02 -3.45
N ALA A 93 9.38 -8.77 -3.80
CA ALA A 93 10.34 -7.86 -4.40
C ALA A 93 9.99 -6.41 -4.09
N ALA A 94 11.02 -5.58 -4.01
CA ALA A 94 10.91 -4.14 -3.88
C ALA A 94 11.77 -3.51 -4.99
N VAL A 95 11.14 -2.78 -5.89
CA VAL A 95 11.80 -2.23 -7.08
C VAL A 95 11.69 -0.72 -7.04
N PRO A 96 12.79 0.00 -6.79
CA PRO A 96 12.78 1.46 -6.87
C PRO A 96 12.52 1.91 -8.30
N ILE A 97 11.67 2.93 -8.45
CA ILE A 97 11.43 3.57 -9.74
C ILE A 97 12.02 4.98 -9.64
N THR A 98 13.03 5.25 -10.44
CA THR A 98 13.75 6.52 -10.42
C THR A 98 13.85 7.09 -11.84
N GLU A 99 14.42 8.29 -11.96
CA GLU A 99 14.44 9.05 -13.20
C GLU A 99 14.99 8.27 -14.40
N GLU A 100 16.04 7.47 -14.19
CA GLU A 100 16.67 6.71 -15.27
C GLU A 100 15.77 5.63 -15.88
N HIS A 101 14.67 5.29 -15.22
CA HIS A 101 13.74 4.27 -15.72
C HIS A 101 12.67 4.82 -16.65
N PHE A 102 12.56 6.18 -16.76
CA PHE A 102 11.51 6.78 -17.58
C PHE A 102 11.98 6.95 -19.02
N THR A 103 11.22 6.39 -19.94
CA THR A 103 11.40 6.62 -21.38
C THR A 103 10.58 7.82 -21.85
N MET A 104 9.62 8.28 -21.03
CA MET A 104 8.80 9.47 -21.25
C MET A 104 9.17 10.53 -20.21
N PRO A 105 9.89 11.60 -20.56
CA PRO A 105 10.30 12.62 -19.59
C PRO A 105 9.17 13.32 -18.86
N GLU A 106 7.98 13.36 -19.47
CA GLU A 106 6.78 13.99 -18.89
C GLU A 106 6.37 13.37 -17.57
N ILE A 107 6.71 12.11 -17.34
CA ILE A 107 6.38 11.41 -16.09
C ILE A 107 7.06 12.09 -14.91
N LYS A 108 8.36 12.40 -15.04
CA LYS A 108 9.08 13.11 -13.99
C LYS A 108 8.52 14.51 -13.79
N GLU A 109 8.27 15.23 -14.88
CA GLU A 109 7.78 16.61 -14.84
C GLU A 109 6.43 16.72 -14.13
N LYS A 110 5.56 15.74 -14.35
CA LYS A 110 4.20 15.76 -13.79
C LYS A 110 4.15 15.21 -12.37
N TRP A 111 4.85 14.11 -12.09
CA TRP A 111 4.65 13.33 -10.87
C TRP A 111 5.79 13.41 -9.87
N TYR A 112 7.00 13.77 -10.29
CA TYR A 112 8.21 13.69 -9.49
C TYR A 112 9.06 14.96 -9.53
N LYS A 113 8.43 16.13 -9.53
CA LYS A 113 9.15 17.43 -9.51
C LYS A 113 10.05 17.58 -8.27
N ASP A 114 9.64 17.00 -7.16
CA ASP A 114 10.35 17.01 -5.89
C ASP A 114 11.34 15.85 -5.74
N GLU A 115 11.44 14.98 -6.76
CA GLU A 115 12.27 13.78 -6.74
C GLU A 115 11.92 12.78 -5.63
N ASP A 116 10.70 12.86 -5.09
CA ASP A 116 10.15 11.88 -4.16
C ASP A 116 9.50 10.75 -4.94
N TYR A 117 10.32 9.77 -5.32
CA TYR A 117 9.91 8.67 -6.20
C TYR A 117 9.09 7.63 -5.46
N HIS A 118 8.55 6.65 -6.20
CA HIS A 118 7.88 5.48 -5.66
C HIS A 118 8.79 4.26 -5.71
N THR A 119 8.59 3.36 -4.76
CA THR A 119 9.07 1.99 -4.84
C THR A 119 7.87 1.10 -5.14
N MET A 120 8.04 0.20 -6.12
CA MET A 120 7.02 -0.81 -6.44
C MET A 120 7.28 -2.05 -5.61
N TYR A 121 6.29 -2.47 -4.83
CA TYR A 121 6.35 -3.72 -4.08
C TYR A 121 5.51 -4.75 -4.79
N ILE A 122 6.11 -5.90 -5.06
CA ILE A 122 5.45 -7.05 -5.66
C ILE A 122 5.31 -8.12 -4.57
N ALA A 123 4.10 -8.60 -4.34
CA ALA A 123 3.83 -9.52 -3.25
C ALA A 123 2.89 -10.63 -3.70
N GLU A 124 3.13 -11.84 -3.21
CA GLU A 124 2.19 -12.94 -3.40
C GLU A 124 0.94 -12.71 -2.58
N ILE A 125 -0.23 -12.89 -3.19
CA ILE A 125 -1.50 -12.92 -2.47
C ILE A 125 -1.63 -14.30 -1.85
N ILE A 126 -1.40 -14.39 -0.54
CA ILE A 126 -1.42 -15.68 0.17
C ILE A 126 -2.81 -16.06 0.66
N GLU A 127 -3.67 -15.06 0.87
CA GLU A 127 -5.05 -15.30 1.28
C GLU A 127 -5.91 -14.08 0.93
N VAL A 128 -7.17 -14.34 0.61
CA VAL A 128 -8.17 -13.29 0.36
C VAL A 128 -9.27 -13.44 1.40
N LEU A 129 -9.55 -12.35 2.10
CA LEU A 129 -10.67 -12.28 3.05
C LEU A 129 -11.79 -11.46 2.42
N SER A 130 -13.02 -11.93 2.50
CA SER A 130 -14.19 -11.19 2.02
C SER A 130 -15.36 -11.35 2.97
N ARG A 131 -16.20 -10.33 3.01
CA ARG A 131 -17.46 -10.37 3.77
C ARG A 131 -18.59 -10.94 2.92
#